data_9fe158d41c36321963d9230448d53e2d
#
_entry.id   9fe158d41c36321963d9230448d53e2d
#
_cell.length_a   1.000
_cell.length_b   1.000
_cell.length_c   1.000
_cell.angle_alpha   90.00
_cell.angle_beta   90.00
_cell.angle_gamma   90.00
#
_symmetry.space_group_name_H-M   'P 1'
#
loop_
_entity.id
_entity.type
_entity.pdbx_description
1 polymer ?
#
loop_
_entity_poly.entity_id
_entity_poly.type
_entity_poly.pdbx_seq_one_letter_code
_entity_poly.pdbx_strand_id
1 'polypeptide(L)'
;MSSLEVGIVGLPNVGKSTLFNAITKAGAEAANYPFCTIEPNVGVVAVPDERLEVLHKMYDSKKTTPATVSFVDIAGLVKGASKGEGLGNKFLEHIRKVDAVAHVVRCFEDSNITHVEGGIDPLRDIDIIQTELCLADLEIVEKRMMKLAKLAKSGSKEAKAEDEVLRKIKGVLDEAKPARTAGLSKDDLELIKEMNLLTLKPALYVANVAEDEVADAEKENPYVQKVKELGAGEGAQVVVISAKVESEIAELDAEEAKEFLTDLGLSESGLDKLIKAAFDLLGLMTFLTAGPDECRAWTITKGTTAPKAAGKIHTDFERGFIRAEIVSYDDLVSGGSIAAAREKGQVRLEGKDYIMQDGDVTNFRFNV
;
A
#
# COMPACT_ATOMS: atom_id res chain seq x y z
N MET A 1 -2.21 -17.62 -1.63
CA MET A 1 -2.23 -16.36 -2.41
C MET A 1 -1.05 -15.57 -1.90
N SER A 2 -0.21 -15.01 -2.80
CA SER A 2 0.86 -14.09 -2.39
C SER A 2 0.25 -12.87 -1.70
N SER A 3 0.88 -12.41 -0.64
CA SER A 3 0.55 -11.11 -0.04
C SER A 3 0.80 -10.01 -1.09
N LEU A 4 -0.04 -8.96 -1.09
CA LEU A 4 0.22 -7.78 -1.90
C LEU A 4 1.42 -7.02 -1.32
N GLU A 5 2.26 -6.48 -2.18
CA GLU A 5 3.55 -5.91 -1.83
C GLU A 5 3.68 -4.46 -2.28
N VAL A 6 4.29 -3.64 -1.43
CA VAL A 6 4.64 -2.24 -1.73
C VAL A 6 6.15 -2.13 -1.92
N GLY A 7 6.59 -1.76 -3.10
CA GLY A 7 8.01 -1.50 -3.39
C GLY A 7 8.45 -0.13 -2.89
N ILE A 8 9.50 -0.08 -2.08
CA ILE A 8 10.10 1.18 -1.64
C ILE A 8 11.17 1.59 -2.66
N VAL A 9 11.00 2.75 -3.27
CA VAL A 9 11.94 3.31 -4.26
C VAL A 9 12.41 4.69 -3.81
N GLY A 10 13.53 5.14 -4.34
CA GLY A 10 14.08 6.48 -4.08
C GLY A 10 15.51 6.58 -4.57
N LEU A 11 15.99 7.79 -4.79
CA LEU A 11 17.38 8.07 -5.12
C LEU A 11 18.31 7.67 -3.96
N PRO A 12 19.61 7.53 -4.19
CA PRO A 12 20.57 7.34 -3.11
C PRO A 12 20.52 8.47 -2.07
N ASN A 13 20.75 8.15 -0.81
CA ASN A 13 20.83 9.08 0.30
C ASN A 13 19.56 9.91 0.63
N VAL A 14 18.38 9.40 0.24
CA VAL A 14 17.08 10.00 0.59
C VAL A 14 16.50 9.47 1.92
N GLY A 15 17.18 8.52 2.58
CA GLY A 15 16.71 7.86 3.80
C GLY A 15 16.00 6.52 3.58
N LYS A 16 15.99 6.00 2.34
CA LYS A 16 15.30 4.74 1.97
C LYS A 16 15.72 3.56 2.84
N SER A 17 17.03 3.31 2.98
CA SER A 17 17.55 2.18 3.77
C SER A 17 17.26 2.35 5.26
N THR A 18 17.33 3.56 5.79
CA THR A 18 16.98 3.86 7.19
C THR A 18 15.52 3.55 7.46
N LEU A 19 14.62 3.99 6.58
CA LEU A 19 13.20 3.68 6.66
C LEU A 19 12.93 2.17 6.55
N PHE A 20 13.56 1.49 5.59
CA PHE A 20 13.39 0.04 5.43
C PHE A 20 13.88 -0.73 6.65
N ASN A 21 14.98 -0.32 7.27
CA ASN A 21 15.48 -0.92 8.51
C ASN A 21 14.49 -0.72 9.67
N ALA A 22 13.89 0.47 9.80
CA ALA A 22 12.84 0.71 10.80
C ALA A 22 11.63 -0.21 10.56
N ILE A 23 11.16 -0.34 9.31
CA ILE A 23 10.11 -1.27 8.91
C ILE A 23 10.47 -2.71 9.32
N THR A 24 11.69 -3.15 9.00
CA THR A 24 12.12 -4.53 9.25
C THR A 24 12.20 -4.83 10.75
N LYS A 25 12.64 -3.86 11.57
CA LYS A 25 12.67 -3.99 13.02
C LYS A 25 11.26 -4.06 13.63
N ALA A 26 10.38 -3.14 13.24
CA ALA A 26 8.97 -3.17 13.64
C ALA A 26 8.27 -4.48 13.20
N GLY A 27 8.72 -5.07 12.09
CA GLY A 27 8.23 -6.34 11.57
C GLY A 27 8.78 -7.60 12.25
N ALA A 28 9.76 -7.50 13.12
CA ALA A 28 10.35 -8.67 13.78
C ALA A 28 9.33 -9.47 14.61
N GLU A 29 8.36 -8.81 15.22
CA GLU A 29 7.23 -9.46 15.89
C GLU A 29 6.23 -10.09 14.91
N ALA A 30 6.03 -9.46 13.76
CA ALA A 30 5.12 -9.95 12.73
C ALA A 30 5.63 -11.22 12.02
N ALA A 31 6.92 -11.51 12.07
CA ALA A 31 7.49 -12.75 11.52
C ALA A 31 6.95 -14.03 12.19
N ASN A 32 6.38 -13.89 13.39
CA ASN A 32 5.74 -15.00 14.11
C ASN A 32 4.27 -15.24 13.71
N TYR A 33 3.70 -14.40 12.84
CA TYR A 33 2.31 -14.60 12.38
C TYR A 33 2.23 -15.69 11.30
N PRO A 34 1.14 -16.46 11.27
CA PRO A 34 0.92 -17.49 10.26
C PRO A 34 1.00 -16.92 8.83
N PHE A 35 1.72 -17.62 7.94
CA PHE A 35 1.90 -17.28 6.52
C PHE A 35 2.89 -16.15 6.20
N CYS A 36 3.67 -15.63 7.15
CA CYS A 36 4.78 -14.74 6.88
C CYS A 36 6.00 -15.57 6.46
N THR A 37 6.51 -15.33 5.26
CA THR A 37 7.78 -15.90 4.77
C THR A 37 8.86 -14.85 4.95
N ILE A 38 9.99 -15.21 5.55
CA ILE A 38 11.15 -14.32 5.68
C ILE A 38 11.93 -14.41 4.36
N GLU A 39 11.84 -13.38 3.54
CA GLU A 39 12.63 -13.24 2.33
C GLU A 39 13.62 -12.08 2.47
N PRO A 40 14.83 -12.17 1.89
CA PRO A 40 15.75 -11.05 1.85
C PRO A 40 15.09 -9.82 1.19
N ASN A 41 15.28 -8.65 1.79
CA ASN A 41 14.70 -7.37 1.33
C ASN A 41 13.16 -7.28 1.37
N VAL A 42 12.47 -8.13 2.13
CA VAL A 42 11.03 -8.03 2.41
C VAL A 42 10.82 -7.78 3.89
N GLY A 43 10.16 -6.68 4.24
CA GLY A 43 9.72 -6.35 5.59
C GLY A 43 8.21 -6.55 5.70
N VAL A 44 7.77 -7.44 6.58
CA VAL A 44 6.33 -7.64 6.85
C VAL A 44 6.01 -6.96 8.17
N VAL A 45 5.02 -6.07 8.18
CA VAL A 45 4.64 -5.30 9.37
C VAL A 45 3.16 -5.45 9.66
N ALA A 46 2.82 -5.37 10.94
CA ALA A 46 1.43 -5.33 11.39
C ALA A 46 0.78 -4.00 11.00
N VAL A 47 -0.48 -4.06 10.56
CA VAL A 47 -1.30 -2.87 10.35
C VAL A 47 -1.88 -2.44 11.70
N PRO A 48 -1.59 -1.23 12.18
CA PRO A 48 -2.13 -0.73 13.43
C PRO A 48 -3.66 -0.68 13.37
N ASP A 49 -4.32 -1.38 14.31
CA ASP A 49 -5.78 -1.44 14.38
C ASP A 49 -6.24 -1.50 15.86
N GLU A 50 -6.63 -0.36 16.40
CA GLU A 50 -7.09 -0.23 17.79
C GLU A 50 -8.33 -1.08 18.10
N ARG A 51 -9.10 -1.44 17.07
CA ARG A 51 -10.30 -2.28 17.20
C ARG A 51 -9.97 -3.65 17.77
N LEU A 52 -8.79 -4.20 17.45
CA LEU A 52 -8.36 -5.49 17.97
C LEU A 52 -8.12 -5.47 19.48
N GLU A 53 -7.56 -4.39 20.03
CA GLU A 53 -7.35 -4.25 21.47
C GLU A 53 -8.68 -4.17 22.23
N VAL A 54 -9.64 -3.43 21.69
CA VAL A 54 -10.98 -3.32 22.28
C VAL A 54 -11.68 -4.68 22.27
N LEU A 55 -11.63 -5.40 21.14
CA LEU A 55 -12.21 -6.74 21.03
C LEU A 55 -11.49 -7.74 21.93
N HIS A 56 -10.17 -7.67 22.04
CA HIS A 56 -9.39 -8.50 22.96
C HIS A 56 -9.88 -8.38 24.40
N LYS A 57 -10.05 -7.13 24.87
CA LYS A 57 -10.57 -6.85 26.22
C LYS A 57 -12.02 -7.32 26.38
N MET A 58 -12.86 -7.11 25.36
CA MET A 58 -14.28 -7.47 25.38
C MET A 58 -14.52 -8.99 25.45
N TYR A 59 -13.69 -9.77 24.75
CA TYR A 59 -13.83 -11.23 24.67
C TYR A 59 -12.87 -11.98 25.62
N ASP A 60 -12.02 -11.27 26.36
CA ASP A 60 -10.95 -11.85 27.18
C ASP A 60 -10.15 -12.90 26.38
N SER A 61 -9.78 -12.53 25.17
CA SER A 61 -9.16 -13.44 24.21
C SER A 61 -7.71 -13.75 24.60
N LYS A 62 -7.24 -14.96 24.27
CA LYS A 62 -5.86 -15.38 24.58
C LYS A 62 -4.81 -14.65 23.75
N LYS A 63 -5.18 -14.22 22.54
CA LYS A 63 -4.26 -13.51 21.63
C LYS A 63 -5.01 -12.63 20.62
N THR A 64 -4.26 -11.69 20.04
CA THR A 64 -4.66 -10.89 18.89
C THR A 64 -3.78 -11.22 17.70
N THR A 65 -4.34 -11.17 16.48
CA THR A 65 -3.59 -11.30 15.24
C THR A 65 -4.00 -10.17 14.29
N PRO A 66 -3.14 -9.17 14.09
CA PRO A 66 -3.42 -8.05 13.19
C PRO A 66 -3.34 -8.47 11.72
N ALA A 67 -3.86 -7.62 10.84
CA ALA A 67 -3.53 -7.65 9.42
C ALA A 67 -2.07 -7.27 9.20
N THR A 68 -1.50 -7.67 8.08
CA THR A 68 -0.12 -7.35 7.73
C THR A 68 -0.01 -6.76 6.33
N VAL A 69 1.01 -5.95 6.10
CA VAL A 69 1.41 -5.47 4.78
C VAL A 69 2.90 -5.75 4.57
N SER A 70 3.28 -6.05 3.33
CA SER A 70 4.66 -6.36 2.95
C SER A 70 5.28 -5.19 2.21
N PHE A 71 6.47 -4.79 2.64
CA PHE A 71 7.31 -3.80 1.96
C PHE A 71 8.55 -4.48 1.38
N VAL A 72 8.90 -4.12 0.15
CA VAL A 72 10.07 -4.66 -0.56
C VAL A 72 11.07 -3.54 -0.79
N ASP A 73 12.31 -3.69 -0.30
CA ASP A 73 13.38 -2.75 -0.62
C ASP A 73 13.84 -2.95 -2.06
N ILE A 74 13.54 -1.98 -2.91
CA ILE A 74 13.99 -1.97 -4.30
C ILE A 74 15.28 -1.15 -4.39
N ALA A 75 16.37 -1.81 -4.79
CA ALA A 75 17.67 -1.17 -4.93
C ALA A 75 17.58 0.10 -5.79
N GLY A 76 18.27 1.15 -5.36
CA GLY A 76 18.14 2.49 -5.94
C GLY A 76 18.41 2.55 -7.45
N LEU A 77 17.69 3.45 -8.11
CA LEU A 77 17.82 3.73 -9.54
C LEU A 77 19.16 4.38 -9.85
N VAL A 78 19.80 3.93 -10.93
CA VAL A 78 20.87 4.66 -11.60
C VAL A 78 20.29 5.29 -12.87
N LYS A 79 20.57 6.57 -13.11
CA LYS A 79 20.15 7.30 -14.31
C LYS A 79 20.52 6.52 -15.58
N GLY A 80 19.58 6.37 -16.52
CA GLY A 80 19.76 5.55 -17.73
C GLY A 80 19.30 4.09 -17.59
N ALA A 81 18.52 3.77 -16.56
CA ALA A 81 17.97 2.43 -16.31
C ALA A 81 17.15 1.89 -17.48
N SER A 82 16.40 2.74 -18.16
CA SER A 82 15.57 2.39 -19.32
C SER A 82 16.38 2.02 -20.57
N LYS A 83 17.65 2.44 -20.65
CA LYS A 83 18.53 2.12 -21.80
C LYS A 83 19.22 0.75 -21.74
N GLY A 84 18.88 -0.07 -20.73
CA GLY A 84 19.22 -1.49 -20.73
C GLY A 84 20.61 -1.84 -20.20
N GLU A 85 21.28 -0.96 -19.47
CA GLU A 85 22.59 -1.27 -18.89
C GLU A 85 22.45 -1.79 -17.44
N GLY A 86 22.65 -3.08 -17.24
CA GLY A 86 22.98 -3.75 -15.98
C GLY A 86 21.96 -3.58 -14.83
N LEU A 87 22.25 -2.71 -13.86
CA LEU A 87 21.46 -2.51 -12.65
C LEU A 87 20.08 -1.89 -12.90
N GLY A 88 19.91 -1.10 -13.96
CA GLY A 88 18.65 -0.48 -14.31
C GLY A 88 17.54 -1.49 -14.68
N ASN A 89 17.87 -2.51 -15.45
CA ASN A 89 16.92 -3.57 -15.80
C ASN A 89 16.41 -4.33 -14.57
N LYS A 90 17.28 -4.60 -13.59
CA LYS A 90 16.88 -5.23 -12.32
C LYS A 90 15.93 -4.35 -11.51
N PHE A 91 16.18 -3.06 -11.48
CA PHE A 91 15.28 -2.10 -10.82
C PHE A 91 13.88 -2.13 -11.43
N LEU A 92 13.78 -2.04 -12.76
CA LEU A 92 12.50 -2.12 -13.47
C LEU A 92 11.79 -3.46 -13.25
N GLU A 93 12.57 -4.57 -13.24
CA GLU A 93 12.03 -5.91 -12.97
C GLU A 93 11.46 -6.03 -11.55
N HIS A 94 12.12 -5.45 -10.54
CA HIS A 94 11.64 -5.47 -9.17
C HIS A 94 10.35 -4.65 -9.04
N ILE A 95 10.27 -3.46 -9.67
CA ILE A 95 9.02 -2.68 -9.68
C ILE A 95 7.89 -3.46 -10.38
N ARG A 96 8.17 -4.25 -11.40
CA ARG A 96 7.13 -5.08 -12.06
C ARG A 96 6.50 -6.10 -11.11
N LYS A 97 7.24 -6.60 -10.13
CA LYS A 97 6.78 -7.66 -9.22
C LYS A 97 5.89 -7.16 -8.10
N VAL A 98 6.08 -5.93 -7.64
CA VAL A 98 5.27 -5.34 -6.56
C VAL A 98 3.93 -4.81 -7.07
N ASP A 99 2.96 -4.63 -6.17
CA ASP A 99 1.60 -4.20 -6.50
C ASP A 99 1.42 -2.68 -6.43
N ALA A 100 2.21 -2.00 -5.61
CA ALA A 100 2.22 -0.55 -5.45
C ALA A 100 3.64 -0.04 -5.17
N VAL A 101 3.84 1.27 -5.26
CA VAL A 101 5.14 1.93 -5.07
C VAL A 101 5.07 3.01 -3.99
N ALA A 102 5.96 2.95 -3.01
CA ALA A 102 6.23 4.02 -2.05
C ALA A 102 7.53 4.73 -2.46
N HIS A 103 7.41 5.96 -2.95
CA HIS A 103 8.52 6.74 -3.44
C HIS A 103 9.05 7.65 -2.34
N VAL A 104 10.21 7.31 -1.76
CA VAL A 104 10.88 8.09 -0.71
C VAL A 104 11.61 9.26 -1.34
N VAL A 105 11.32 10.46 -0.83
CA VAL A 105 11.84 11.73 -1.34
C VAL A 105 12.47 12.51 -0.20
N ARG A 106 13.66 13.06 -0.43
CA ARG A 106 14.37 13.86 0.56
C ARG A 106 13.78 15.28 0.62
N CYS A 107 13.27 15.67 1.78
CA CYS A 107 12.69 16.98 2.06
C CYS A 107 13.38 17.68 3.24
N PHE A 108 14.67 17.42 3.47
CA PHE A 108 15.48 18.00 4.55
C PHE A 108 16.87 18.38 4.05
N GLU A 109 17.46 19.37 4.70
CA GLU A 109 18.85 19.78 4.47
C GLU A 109 19.77 19.15 5.53
N ASP A 110 20.87 18.55 5.09
CA ASP A 110 21.93 18.04 5.96
C ASP A 110 23.27 18.13 5.20
N SER A 111 24.19 18.95 5.71
CA SER A 111 25.50 19.17 5.11
C SER A 111 26.40 17.93 5.16
N ASN A 112 26.13 16.97 6.04
CA ASN A 112 26.90 15.73 6.18
C ASN A 112 26.44 14.65 5.19
N ILE A 113 25.26 14.80 4.59
CA ILE A 113 24.68 13.84 3.65
C ILE A 113 24.73 14.43 2.25
N THR A 114 25.66 13.93 1.42
CA THR A 114 25.79 14.36 0.03
C THR A 114 24.57 13.97 -0.79
N HIS A 115 24.01 14.94 -1.53
CA HIS A 115 22.97 14.67 -2.52
C HIS A 115 23.59 14.35 -3.87
N VAL A 116 23.12 13.30 -4.56
CA VAL A 116 23.71 12.84 -5.84
C VAL A 116 23.58 13.85 -6.97
N GLU A 117 22.56 14.71 -6.95
CA GLU A 117 22.28 15.75 -7.97
C GLU A 117 22.61 17.17 -7.47
N GLY A 118 23.33 17.31 -6.33
CA GLY A 118 23.89 18.57 -5.83
C GLY A 118 22.93 19.34 -4.94
N GLY A 119 22.02 19.87 -4.83
CA GLY A 119 21.09 20.52 -3.89
C GLY A 119 19.81 19.73 -3.69
N ILE A 120 19.03 20.12 -2.70
CA ILE A 120 17.74 19.49 -2.41
C ILE A 120 16.67 20.03 -3.38
N ASP A 121 16.10 19.15 -4.18
CA ASP A 121 14.95 19.43 -5.04
C ASP A 121 14.10 18.18 -5.19
N PRO A 122 13.06 18.01 -4.35
CA PRO A 122 12.23 16.82 -4.34
C PRO A 122 11.48 16.58 -5.66
N LEU A 123 11.09 17.63 -6.38
CA LEU A 123 10.39 17.47 -7.66
C LEU A 123 11.32 16.92 -8.74
N ARG A 124 12.55 17.42 -8.81
CA ARG A 124 13.58 16.88 -9.72
C ARG A 124 13.87 15.42 -9.40
N ASP A 125 13.97 15.08 -8.11
CA ASP A 125 14.28 13.71 -7.67
C ASP A 125 13.16 12.73 -8.02
N ILE A 126 11.92 13.16 -7.91
CA ILE A 126 10.75 12.41 -8.38
C ILE A 126 10.79 12.26 -9.90
N ASP A 127 11.02 13.35 -10.62
CA ASP A 127 11.03 13.37 -12.08
C ASP A 127 12.09 12.43 -12.67
N ILE A 128 13.25 12.30 -12.06
CA ILE A 128 14.31 11.37 -12.49
C ILE A 128 13.78 9.91 -12.50
N ILE A 129 13.16 9.46 -11.42
CA ILE A 129 12.63 8.09 -11.34
C ILE A 129 11.42 7.93 -12.26
N GLN A 130 10.51 8.90 -12.24
CA GLN A 130 9.28 8.85 -13.03
C GLN A 130 9.57 8.81 -14.53
N THR A 131 10.52 9.61 -15.01
CA THR A 131 10.94 9.62 -16.41
C THR A 131 11.47 8.25 -16.86
N GLU A 132 12.30 7.60 -16.05
CA GLU A 132 12.82 6.26 -16.39
C GLU A 132 11.70 5.20 -16.46
N LEU A 133 10.71 5.27 -15.55
CA LEU A 133 9.55 4.40 -15.58
C LEU A 133 8.66 4.67 -16.80
N CYS A 134 8.44 5.95 -17.14
CA CYS A 134 7.67 6.35 -18.31
C CYS A 134 8.34 5.90 -19.61
N LEU A 135 9.65 6.03 -19.72
CA LEU A 135 10.40 5.56 -20.91
C LEU A 135 10.31 4.02 -21.07
N ALA A 136 10.40 3.28 -19.96
CA ALA A 136 10.24 1.83 -19.98
C ALA A 136 8.85 1.39 -20.43
N ASP A 137 7.81 2.08 -19.98
CA ASP A 137 6.43 1.82 -20.39
C ASP A 137 6.17 2.25 -21.83
N LEU A 138 6.73 3.39 -22.25
CA LEU A 138 6.59 3.91 -23.61
C LEU A 138 7.09 2.90 -24.63
N GLU A 139 8.23 2.26 -24.38
CA GLU A 139 8.77 1.20 -25.25
C GLU A 139 7.79 0.02 -25.41
N ILE A 140 7.15 -0.39 -24.32
CA ILE A 140 6.16 -1.48 -24.34
C ILE A 140 4.90 -1.05 -25.12
N VAL A 141 4.40 0.14 -24.85
CA VAL A 141 3.22 0.71 -25.50
C VAL A 141 3.44 0.84 -27.00
N GLU A 142 4.56 1.39 -27.44
CA GLU A 142 4.87 1.53 -28.86
C GLU A 142 4.99 0.18 -29.59
N LYS A 143 5.68 -0.78 -28.98
CA LYS A 143 5.77 -2.16 -29.52
C LYS A 143 4.38 -2.81 -29.65
N ARG A 144 3.48 -2.58 -28.69
CA ARG A 144 2.12 -3.11 -28.73
C ARG A 144 1.30 -2.43 -29.82
N MET A 145 1.37 -1.09 -29.92
CA MET A 145 0.68 -0.32 -30.97
C MET A 145 1.09 -0.73 -32.37
N MET A 146 2.39 -1.01 -32.61
CA MET A 146 2.88 -1.53 -33.90
C MET A 146 2.24 -2.88 -34.27
N LYS A 147 2.03 -3.76 -33.28
CA LYS A 147 1.35 -5.05 -33.50
C LYS A 147 -0.14 -4.85 -33.79
N LEU A 148 -0.80 -3.99 -33.02
CA LEU A 148 -2.23 -3.68 -33.20
C LEU A 148 -2.54 -3.02 -34.55
N ALA A 149 -1.65 -2.17 -35.06
CA ALA A 149 -1.82 -1.54 -36.37
C ALA A 149 -1.98 -2.57 -37.53
N LYS A 150 -1.33 -3.75 -37.39
CA LYS A 150 -1.51 -4.84 -38.34
C LYS A 150 -2.86 -5.54 -38.17
N LEU A 151 -3.30 -5.77 -36.95
CA LEU A 151 -4.59 -6.40 -36.63
C LEU A 151 -5.78 -5.49 -36.90
N ALA A 152 -5.66 -4.19 -36.65
CA ALA A 152 -6.70 -3.22 -36.95
C ALA A 152 -7.03 -3.13 -38.47
N LYS A 153 -6.03 -3.34 -39.34
CA LYS A 153 -6.23 -3.43 -40.79
C LYS A 153 -7.08 -4.63 -41.19
N SER A 154 -7.14 -5.68 -40.41
CA SER A 154 -7.99 -6.86 -40.63
C SER A 154 -9.42 -6.69 -40.07
N GLY A 155 -9.77 -5.52 -39.52
CA GLY A 155 -11.13 -5.20 -39.08
C GLY A 155 -11.48 -5.52 -37.63
N SER A 156 -10.51 -5.96 -36.79
CA SER A 156 -10.76 -6.27 -35.39
C SER A 156 -11.21 -5.02 -34.60
N LYS A 157 -12.40 -5.10 -34.00
CA LYS A 157 -12.96 -4.03 -33.14
C LYS A 157 -12.18 -3.94 -31.81
N GLU A 158 -11.76 -5.08 -31.27
CA GLU A 158 -10.97 -5.16 -30.02
C GLU A 158 -9.61 -4.48 -30.19
N ALA A 159 -8.90 -4.76 -31.29
CA ALA A 159 -7.63 -4.13 -31.59
C ALA A 159 -7.75 -2.60 -31.73
N LYS A 160 -8.89 -2.10 -32.27
CA LYS A 160 -9.14 -0.66 -32.35
C LYS A 160 -9.39 -0.04 -30.97
N ALA A 161 -10.20 -0.69 -30.13
CA ALA A 161 -10.46 -0.23 -28.76
C ALA A 161 -9.17 -0.18 -27.94
N GLU A 162 -8.34 -1.23 -28.01
CA GLU A 162 -7.04 -1.26 -27.35
C GLU A 162 -6.10 -0.15 -27.87
N ASP A 163 -6.04 0.09 -29.19
CA ASP A 163 -5.20 1.15 -29.77
C ASP A 163 -5.63 2.55 -29.28
N GLU A 164 -6.93 2.81 -29.11
CA GLU A 164 -7.45 4.06 -28.55
C GLU A 164 -6.99 4.28 -27.12
N VAL A 165 -7.01 3.25 -26.28
CA VAL A 165 -6.51 3.28 -24.89
C VAL A 165 -5.01 3.56 -24.87
N LEU A 166 -4.24 2.85 -25.72
CA LEU A 166 -2.80 3.02 -25.79
C LEU A 166 -2.38 4.41 -26.29
N ARG A 167 -3.17 5.06 -27.15
CA ARG A 167 -2.93 6.47 -27.55
C ARG A 167 -3.10 7.43 -26.39
N LYS A 168 -4.09 7.24 -25.51
CA LYS A 168 -4.24 8.06 -24.30
C LYS A 168 -3.02 7.90 -23.41
N ILE A 169 -2.58 6.65 -23.17
CA ILE A 169 -1.40 6.33 -22.37
C ILE A 169 -0.14 6.95 -22.97
N LYS A 170 0.09 6.74 -24.27
CA LYS A 170 1.25 7.32 -24.95
C LYS A 170 1.30 8.83 -24.82
N GLY A 171 0.14 9.50 -24.91
CA GLY A 171 0.07 10.97 -24.78
C GLY A 171 0.60 11.47 -23.44
N VAL A 172 0.28 10.81 -22.31
CA VAL A 172 0.80 11.22 -21.00
C VAL A 172 2.26 10.77 -20.81
N LEU A 173 2.66 9.60 -21.31
CA LEU A 173 4.03 9.13 -21.22
C LEU A 173 5.01 10.01 -22.03
N ASP A 174 4.60 10.51 -23.19
CA ASP A 174 5.40 11.46 -24.00
C ASP A 174 5.67 12.78 -23.25
N GLU A 175 4.79 13.14 -22.29
CA GLU A 175 4.96 14.28 -21.38
C GLU A 175 5.70 13.93 -20.08
N ALA A 176 6.31 12.74 -19.98
CA ALA A 176 6.91 12.18 -18.77
C ALA A 176 5.92 12.08 -17.58
N LYS A 177 4.62 12.01 -17.85
CA LYS A 177 3.58 11.79 -16.83
C LYS A 177 3.22 10.30 -16.76
N PRO A 178 2.93 9.78 -15.56
CA PRO A 178 2.63 8.36 -15.38
C PRO A 178 1.30 7.96 -16.04
N ALA A 179 1.23 6.74 -16.57
CA ALA A 179 0.04 6.23 -17.28
C ALA A 179 -1.23 6.25 -16.40
N ARG A 180 -1.12 6.21 -15.06
CA ARG A 180 -2.27 6.34 -14.14
C ARG A 180 -2.99 7.68 -14.26
N THR A 181 -2.35 8.71 -14.82
CA THR A 181 -2.96 10.04 -15.05
C THR A 181 -3.72 10.15 -16.39
N ALA A 182 -3.76 9.09 -17.19
CA ALA A 182 -4.40 9.10 -18.52
C ALA A 182 -5.94 9.07 -18.48
N GLY A 183 -6.57 9.10 -17.29
CA GLY A 183 -8.03 9.13 -17.17
C GLY A 183 -8.73 7.89 -17.70
N LEU A 184 -8.17 6.70 -17.46
CA LEU A 184 -8.67 5.43 -17.97
C LEU A 184 -9.89 4.93 -17.16
N SER A 185 -10.87 4.36 -17.85
CA SER A 185 -11.98 3.64 -17.23
C SER A 185 -11.55 2.25 -16.75
N LYS A 186 -12.40 1.58 -15.95
CA LYS A 186 -12.17 0.18 -15.53
C LYS A 186 -12.07 -0.76 -16.75
N ASP A 187 -12.90 -0.54 -17.77
CA ASP A 187 -12.88 -1.34 -18.98
C ASP A 187 -11.59 -1.11 -19.79
N ASP A 188 -11.12 0.16 -19.86
CA ASP A 188 -9.83 0.48 -20.47
C ASP A 188 -8.68 -0.26 -19.78
N LEU A 189 -8.68 -0.28 -18.45
CA LEU A 189 -7.64 -0.96 -17.64
C LEU A 189 -7.66 -2.48 -17.86
N GLU A 190 -8.82 -3.10 -17.99
CA GLU A 190 -8.93 -4.54 -18.24
C GLU A 190 -8.37 -4.92 -19.61
N LEU A 191 -8.57 -4.08 -20.65
CA LEU A 191 -8.03 -4.29 -22.00
C LEU A 191 -6.49 -4.36 -22.05
N ILE A 192 -5.82 -3.64 -21.15
CA ILE A 192 -4.35 -3.51 -21.15
C ILE A 192 -3.67 -4.20 -19.94
N LYS A 193 -4.43 -4.90 -19.11
CA LYS A 193 -3.97 -5.50 -17.86
C LYS A 193 -2.73 -6.39 -18.02
N GLU A 194 -2.67 -7.17 -19.12
CA GLU A 194 -1.55 -8.06 -19.41
C GLU A 194 -0.23 -7.32 -19.69
N MET A 195 -0.29 -6.03 -20.02
CA MET A 195 0.91 -5.24 -20.30
C MET A 195 1.74 -4.95 -19.05
N ASN A 196 1.13 -5.02 -17.87
CA ASN A 196 1.76 -4.78 -16.57
C ASN A 196 2.65 -3.53 -16.56
N LEU A 197 2.07 -2.39 -16.98
CA LEU A 197 2.78 -1.12 -17.06
C LEU A 197 3.18 -0.64 -15.66
N LEU A 198 4.42 -0.17 -15.53
CA LEU A 198 5.00 0.26 -14.26
C LEU A 198 4.30 1.51 -13.72
N THR A 199 4.00 2.45 -14.59
CA THR A 199 3.41 3.74 -14.23
C THR A 199 1.88 3.71 -14.06
N LEU A 200 1.24 2.55 -14.31
CA LEU A 200 -0.14 2.29 -13.91
C LEU A 200 -0.27 1.85 -12.45
N LYS A 201 0.80 1.36 -11.84
CA LYS A 201 0.77 0.93 -10.45
C LYS A 201 0.40 2.09 -9.53
N PRO A 202 -0.45 1.85 -8.51
CA PRO A 202 -0.71 2.84 -7.48
C PRO A 202 0.61 3.31 -6.84
N ALA A 203 0.72 4.60 -6.54
CA ALA A 203 1.91 5.15 -5.93
C ALA A 203 1.56 6.13 -4.82
N LEU A 204 2.40 6.19 -3.79
CA LEU A 204 2.41 7.23 -2.77
C LEU A 204 3.81 7.82 -2.65
N TYR A 205 3.88 9.06 -2.19
CA TYR A 205 5.13 9.74 -1.89
C TYR A 205 5.40 9.73 -0.39
N VAL A 206 6.63 9.42 -0.01
CA VAL A 206 7.11 9.46 1.36
C VAL A 206 8.06 10.64 1.48
N ALA A 207 7.57 11.77 1.98
CA ALA A 207 8.36 12.98 2.20
C ALA A 207 9.17 12.82 3.50
N ASN A 208 10.46 12.51 3.35
CA ASN A 208 11.38 12.31 4.47
C ASN A 208 11.95 13.65 4.90
N VAL A 209 11.65 14.07 6.14
CA VAL A 209 12.05 15.35 6.75
C VAL A 209 13.06 15.18 7.87
N ALA A 210 13.66 16.29 8.34
CA ALA A 210 14.52 16.27 9.50
C ALA A 210 13.75 15.96 10.79
N GLU A 211 14.45 15.48 11.81
CA GLU A 211 13.88 15.13 13.11
C GLU A 211 13.22 16.32 13.80
N ASP A 212 13.89 17.46 13.79
CA ASP A 212 13.46 18.70 14.42
C ASP A 212 12.31 19.41 13.68
N GLU A 213 12.03 19.00 12.44
CA GLU A 213 10.95 19.57 11.61
C GLU A 213 9.69 18.71 11.60
N VAL A 214 9.75 17.45 12.02
CA VAL A 214 8.70 16.43 11.74
C VAL A 214 7.31 16.82 12.24
N ALA A 215 7.22 17.54 13.36
CA ALA A 215 5.94 17.94 13.96
C ALA A 215 5.15 18.93 13.08
N ASP A 216 5.84 19.89 12.49
CA ASP A 216 5.23 20.99 11.74
C ASP A 216 5.49 20.90 10.21
N ALA A 217 6.29 19.93 9.77
CA ALA A 217 6.72 19.79 8.39
C ALA A 217 5.55 19.73 7.38
N GLU A 218 4.43 19.17 7.78
CA GLU A 218 3.23 19.12 6.94
C GLU A 218 2.67 20.50 6.55
N LYS A 219 2.95 21.53 7.35
CA LYS A 219 2.47 22.90 7.15
C LYS A 219 3.59 23.85 6.72
N GLU A 220 4.78 23.69 7.30
CA GLU A 220 5.83 24.68 7.24
C GLU A 220 6.98 24.35 6.27
N ASN A 221 7.22 23.04 5.99
CA ASN A 221 8.32 22.66 5.12
C ASN A 221 7.97 22.89 3.63
N PRO A 222 8.71 23.78 2.93
CA PRO A 222 8.41 24.13 1.55
C PRO A 222 8.63 22.99 0.56
N TYR A 223 9.52 22.05 0.87
CA TYR A 223 9.74 20.85 0.05
C TYR A 223 8.54 19.92 0.13
N VAL A 224 7.99 19.73 1.34
CA VAL A 224 6.78 18.93 1.56
C VAL A 224 5.59 19.51 0.80
N GLN A 225 5.41 20.84 0.81
CA GLN A 225 4.33 21.51 0.08
C GLN A 225 4.40 21.20 -1.42
N LYS A 226 5.58 21.30 -2.03
CA LYS A 226 5.78 20.98 -3.44
C LYS A 226 5.42 19.54 -3.76
N VAL A 227 5.81 18.58 -2.89
CA VAL A 227 5.47 17.16 -3.07
C VAL A 227 3.97 16.94 -2.93
N LYS A 228 3.29 17.61 -1.99
CA LYS A 228 1.83 17.55 -1.82
C LYS A 228 1.08 18.09 -3.04
N GLU A 229 1.53 19.21 -3.62
CA GLU A 229 0.95 19.76 -4.85
C GLU A 229 1.08 18.80 -6.03
N LEU A 230 2.25 18.20 -6.22
CA LEU A 230 2.46 17.17 -7.23
C LEU A 230 1.55 15.96 -6.99
N GLY A 231 1.53 15.42 -5.77
CA GLY A 231 0.71 14.28 -5.40
C GLY A 231 -0.78 14.53 -5.66
N ALA A 232 -1.28 15.71 -5.30
CA ALA A 232 -2.67 16.10 -5.57
C ALA A 232 -2.97 16.11 -7.09
N GLY A 233 -2.04 16.59 -7.91
CA GLY A 233 -2.16 16.60 -9.38
C GLY A 233 -2.19 15.20 -10.00
N GLU A 234 -1.58 14.21 -9.36
CA GLU A 234 -1.52 12.82 -9.82
C GLU A 234 -2.54 11.89 -9.12
N GLY A 235 -3.27 12.40 -8.12
CA GLY A 235 -4.13 11.59 -7.26
C GLY A 235 -3.34 10.64 -6.34
N ALA A 236 -2.08 10.98 -6.03
CA ALA A 236 -1.20 10.21 -5.15
C ALA A 236 -1.16 10.82 -3.74
N GLN A 237 -1.25 9.97 -2.74
CA GLN A 237 -1.13 10.37 -1.33
C GLN A 237 0.31 10.72 -0.99
N VAL A 238 0.51 11.67 -0.06
CA VAL A 238 1.82 12.03 0.49
C VAL A 238 1.81 11.76 1.99
N VAL A 239 2.79 10.99 2.45
CA VAL A 239 3.03 10.70 3.87
C VAL A 239 4.31 11.40 4.29
N VAL A 240 4.25 12.20 5.35
CA VAL A 240 5.41 12.89 5.92
C VAL A 240 5.97 12.06 7.07
N ILE A 241 7.25 11.76 7.02
CA ILE A 241 7.97 11.00 8.04
C ILE A 241 9.35 11.59 8.29
N SER A 242 9.94 11.25 9.43
CA SER A 242 11.38 11.35 9.61
C SER A 242 11.96 9.93 9.77
N ALA A 243 12.66 9.44 8.75
CA ALA A 243 13.25 8.10 8.79
C ALA A 243 14.22 7.93 9.97
N LYS A 244 14.83 9.01 10.44
CA LYS A 244 15.67 9.02 11.63
C LYS A 244 14.84 8.76 12.89
N VAL A 245 13.76 9.51 13.10
CA VAL A 245 12.79 9.32 14.20
C VAL A 245 12.25 7.90 14.22
N GLU A 246 11.83 7.39 13.07
CA GLU A 246 11.31 6.00 12.97
C GLU A 246 12.37 4.95 13.34
N SER A 247 13.64 5.21 12.98
CA SER A 247 14.74 4.32 13.37
C SER A 247 15.01 4.34 14.87
N GLU A 248 14.81 5.46 15.55
CA GLU A 248 14.96 5.62 17.00
C GLU A 248 13.78 4.96 17.72
N ILE A 249 12.54 5.21 17.27
CA ILE A 249 11.33 4.55 17.83
C ILE A 249 11.44 3.03 17.77
N ALA A 250 11.99 2.48 16.69
CA ALA A 250 12.14 1.04 16.51
C ALA A 250 13.12 0.37 17.48
N GLU A 251 13.88 1.14 18.29
CA GLU A 251 14.77 0.64 19.35
C GLU A 251 14.12 0.70 20.73
N LEU A 252 12.98 1.40 20.88
CA LEU A 252 12.31 1.66 22.15
C LEU A 252 11.23 0.61 22.43
N ASP A 253 10.90 0.43 23.71
CA ASP A 253 9.70 -0.30 24.07
C ASP A 253 8.42 0.56 23.82
N ALA A 254 7.24 -0.05 23.96
CA ALA A 254 5.99 0.61 23.64
C ALA A 254 5.67 1.85 24.51
N GLU A 255 6.11 1.86 25.78
CA GLU A 255 5.88 2.98 26.69
C GLU A 255 6.86 4.12 26.37
N GLU A 256 8.13 3.79 26.19
CA GLU A 256 9.18 4.73 25.79
C GLU A 256 8.88 5.36 24.43
N ALA A 257 8.43 4.57 23.45
CA ALA A 257 8.03 5.04 22.12
C ALA A 257 6.89 6.06 22.20
N LYS A 258 5.91 5.82 23.06
CA LYS A 258 4.78 6.74 23.26
C LYS A 258 5.21 8.05 23.93
N GLU A 259 6.09 8.00 24.92
CA GLU A 259 6.67 9.20 25.55
C GLU A 259 7.47 10.00 24.53
N PHE A 260 8.31 9.34 23.74
CA PHE A 260 9.13 9.97 22.71
C PHE A 260 8.28 10.66 21.64
N LEU A 261 7.21 10.02 21.14
CA LEU A 261 6.27 10.64 20.22
C LEU A 261 5.58 11.87 20.84
N THR A 262 5.20 11.78 22.11
CA THR A 262 4.56 12.90 22.83
C THR A 262 5.51 14.08 22.97
N ASP A 263 6.77 13.85 23.27
CA ASP A 263 7.80 14.89 23.38
C ASP A 263 8.08 15.58 22.03
N LEU A 264 7.96 14.84 20.93
CA LEU A 264 8.01 15.38 19.57
C LEU A 264 6.72 16.06 19.12
N GLY A 265 5.65 16.06 19.93
CA GLY A 265 4.33 16.61 19.55
C GLY A 265 3.57 15.78 18.54
N LEU A 266 3.89 14.48 18.39
CA LEU A 266 3.26 13.56 17.45
C LEU A 266 2.21 12.70 18.16
N SER A 267 1.07 12.47 17.51
CA SER A 267 0.00 11.58 18.00
C SER A 267 0.21 10.11 17.60
N GLU A 268 0.93 9.87 16.52
CA GLU A 268 1.28 8.54 15.99
C GLU A 268 2.60 8.61 15.21
N SER A 269 3.25 7.47 15.02
CA SER A 269 4.50 7.40 14.27
C SER A 269 4.26 7.65 12.77
N GLY A 270 5.26 8.15 12.06
CA GLY A 270 5.22 8.26 10.61
C GLY A 270 5.15 6.89 9.94
N LEU A 271 5.75 5.87 10.56
CA LEU A 271 5.68 4.49 10.09
C LEU A 271 4.24 3.96 10.14
N ASP A 272 3.49 4.21 11.21
CA ASP A 272 2.08 3.81 11.31
C ASP A 272 1.23 4.49 10.22
N LYS A 273 1.46 5.79 9.97
CA LYS A 273 0.84 6.52 8.85
C LYS A 273 1.16 5.89 7.51
N LEU A 274 2.43 5.53 7.29
CA LEU A 274 2.88 4.89 6.04
C LEU A 274 2.24 3.51 5.86
N ILE A 275 2.16 2.69 6.92
CA ILE A 275 1.56 1.36 6.87
C ILE A 275 0.06 1.46 6.52
N LYS A 276 -0.68 2.36 7.18
CA LYS A 276 -2.10 2.62 6.90
C LYS A 276 -2.31 3.11 5.46
N ALA A 277 -1.48 4.07 5.02
CA ALA A 277 -1.55 4.61 3.67
C ALA A 277 -1.24 3.56 2.59
N ALA A 278 -0.24 2.71 2.82
CA ALA A 278 0.13 1.61 1.94
C ALA A 278 -0.99 0.55 1.85
N PHE A 279 -1.62 0.22 2.99
CA PHE A 279 -2.73 -0.71 3.06
C PHE A 279 -3.95 -0.20 2.27
N ASP A 280 -4.27 1.08 2.40
CA ASP A 280 -5.36 1.72 1.65
C ASP A 280 -5.03 1.84 0.15
N LEU A 281 -3.78 2.18 -0.19
CA LEU A 281 -3.27 2.26 -1.57
C LEU A 281 -3.44 0.95 -2.33
N LEU A 282 -3.24 -0.18 -1.65
CA LEU A 282 -3.45 -1.52 -2.20
C LEU A 282 -4.94 -1.90 -2.31
N GLY A 283 -5.86 -1.00 -1.94
CA GLY A 283 -7.30 -1.26 -1.93
C GLY A 283 -7.71 -2.31 -0.92
N LEU A 284 -6.94 -2.47 0.16
CA LEU A 284 -7.19 -3.44 1.22
C LEU A 284 -8.14 -2.88 2.29
N MET A 285 -8.79 -3.77 2.99
CA MET A 285 -9.57 -3.52 4.20
C MET A 285 -9.58 -4.78 5.06
N THR A 286 -10.12 -4.69 6.28
CA THR A 286 -10.21 -5.83 7.19
C THR A 286 -11.64 -6.13 7.61
N PHE A 287 -11.97 -7.42 7.68
CA PHE A 287 -13.05 -7.87 8.55
C PHE A 287 -12.45 -8.55 9.79
N LEU A 288 -13.23 -8.62 10.85
CA LEU A 288 -12.77 -9.08 12.16
C LEU A 288 -13.49 -10.37 12.56
N THR A 289 -12.76 -11.23 13.24
CA THR A 289 -13.33 -12.34 14.01
C THR A 289 -12.95 -12.18 15.46
N ALA A 290 -13.88 -12.38 16.38
CA ALA A 290 -13.64 -12.20 17.81
C ALA A 290 -14.18 -13.39 18.59
N GLY A 291 -13.36 -13.91 19.49
CA GLY A 291 -13.69 -15.02 20.36
C GLY A 291 -12.67 -15.19 21.48
N PRO A 292 -12.92 -16.12 22.43
CA PRO A 292 -12.06 -16.31 23.58
C PRO A 292 -10.66 -16.84 23.23
N ASP A 293 -10.50 -17.52 22.11
CA ASP A 293 -9.19 -18.04 21.71
C ASP A 293 -8.38 -17.00 20.93
N GLU A 294 -9.02 -16.23 20.05
CA GLU A 294 -8.34 -15.27 19.19
C GLU A 294 -9.29 -14.14 18.75
N CYS A 295 -8.80 -12.89 18.78
CA CYS A 295 -9.33 -11.79 18.00
C CYS A 295 -8.40 -11.54 16.81
N ARG A 296 -8.96 -11.52 15.58
CA ARG A 296 -8.13 -11.44 14.38
C ARG A 296 -8.71 -10.50 13.33
N ALA A 297 -7.83 -9.71 12.70
CA ALA A 297 -8.12 -8.94 11.51
C ALA A 297 -7.73 -9.75 10.26
N TRP A 298 -8.66 -9.90 9.35
CA TRP A 298 -8.51 -10.64 8.10
C TRP A 298 -8.44 -9.69 6.92
N THR A 299 -7.33 -9.71 6.20
CA THR A 299 -7.14 -8.84 5.04
C THR A 299 -7.92 -9.33 3.83
N ILE A 300 -8.72 -8.43 3.27
CA ILE A 300 -9.45 -8.61 2.00
C ILE A 300 -9.31 -7.36 1.14
N THR A 301 -9.59 -7.48 -0.15
CA THR A 301 -9.71 -6.32 -1.04
C THR A 301 -11.10 -5.71 -0.94
N LYS A 302 -11.21 -4.39 -1.08
CA LYS A 302 -12.49 -3.67 -1.17
C LYS A 302 -13.35 -4.29 -2.29
N GLY A 303 -14.63 -4.53 -2.00
CA GLY A 303 -15.56 -5.20 -2.93
C GLY A 303 -15.59 -6.73 -2.82
N THR A 304 -14.88 -7.33 -1.86
CA THR A 304 -14.91 -8.79 -1.62
C THR A 304 -16.28 -9.21 -1.07
N THR A 305 -16.86 -10.28 -1.64
CA THR A 305 -18.12 -10.86 -1.16
C THR A 305 -17.91 -11.77 0.05
N ALA A 306 -18.96 -11.98 0.86
CA ALA A 306 -18.91 -12.78 2.08
C ALA A 306 -18.34 -14.21 1.88
N PRO A 307 -18.70 -14.99 0.84
CA PRO A 307 -18.07 -16.29 0.60
C PRO A 307 -16.56 -16.20 0.35
N LYS A 308 -16.12 -15.19 -0.40
CA LYS A 308 -14.70 -14.99 -0.69
C LYS A 308 -13.93 -14.56 0.57
N ALA A 309 -14.54 -13.75 1.42
CA ALA A 309 -14.01 -13.41 2.73
C ALA A 309 -13.88 -14.64 3.64
N ALA A 310 -14.92 -15.49 3.69
CA ALA A 310 -14.88 -16.77 4.40
C ALA A 310 -13.73 -17.67 3.92
N GLY A 311 -13.44 -17.65 2.61
CA GLY A 311 -12.33 -18.36 2.00
C GLY A 311 -10.95 -17.91 2.47
N LYS A 312 -10.82 -16.71 3.02
CA LYS A 312 -9.57 -16.23 3.65
C LYS A 312 -9.28 -16.96 4.96
N ILE A 313 -10.31 -17.41 5.66
CA ILE A 313 -10.16 -18.21 6.88
C ILE A 313 -9.80 -19.66 6.50
N HIS A 314 -10.60 -20.27 5.63
CA HIS A 314 -10.35 -21.61 5.12
C HIS A 314 -11.12 -21.85 3.82
N THR A 315 -10.56 -22.65 2.91
CA THR A 315 -11.20 -22.96 1.63
C THR A 315 -12.55 -23.67 1.79
N ASP A 316 -12.71 -24.47 2.84
CA ASP A 316 -13.98 -25.15 3.13
C ASP A 316 -15.08 -24.16 3.54
N PHE A 317 -14.72 -23.04 4.18
CA PHE A 317 -15.70 -22.00 4.51
C PHE A 317 -16.26 -21.33 3.25
N GLU A 318 -15.45 -21.15 2.21
CA GLU A 318 -15.91 -20.65 0.91
C GLU A 318 -16.81 -21.67 0.22
N ARG A 319 -16.38 -22.95 0.16
CA ARG A 319 -17.11 -24.01 -0.52
C ARG A 319 -18.46 -24.29 0.13
N GLY A 320 -18.46 -24.41 1.46
CA GLY A 320 -19.65 -24.75 2.26
C GLY A 320 -20.43 -23.54 2.73
N PHE A 321 -20.16 -22.33 2.22
CA PHE A 321 -20.77 -21.10 2.70
C PHE A 321 -22.30 -21.14 2.67
N ILE A 322 -22.93 -20.91 3.83
CA ILE A 322 -24.37 -20.83 3.98
C ILE A 322 -24.79 -19.36 4.16
N ARG A 323 -24.25 -18.70 5.18
CA ARG A 323 -24.52 -17.30 5.50
C ARG A 323 -23.43 -16.74 6.42
N ALA A 324 -23.37 -15.43 6.54
CA ALA A 324 -22.55 -14.72 7.51
C ALA A 324 -23.43 -14.03 8.56
N GLU A 325 -23.13 -14.23 9.84
CA GLU A 325 -23.66 -13.38 10.92
C GLU A 325 -22.70 -12.21 11.06
N ILE A 326 -23.19 -11.00 10.85
CA ILE A 326 -22.35 -9.78 10.80
C ILE A 326 -22.94 -8.74 11.74
N VAL A 327 -22.06 -8.14 12.51
CA VAL A 327 -22.33 -6.92 13.28
C VAL A 327 -21.20 -5.91 12.98
N SER A 328 -21.51 -4.64 12.82
CA SER A 328 -20.47 -3.63 12.70
C SER A 328 -19.68 -3.54 14.01
N TYR A 329 -18.39 -3.20 13.93
CA TYR A 329 -17.56 -2.99 15.11
C TYR A 329 -18.22 -2.00 16.08
N ASP A 330 -18.72 -0.87 15.58
CA ASP A 330 -19.31 0.20 16.38
C ASP A 330 -20.57 -0.26 17.11
N ASP A 331 -21.46 -1.02 16.43
CA ASP A 331 -22.66 -1.59 17.03
C ASP A 331 -22.32 -2.62 18.11
N LEU A 332 -21.30 -3.45 17.88
CA LEU A 332 -20.87 -4.45 18.85
C LEU A 332 -20.31 -3.79 20.12
N VAL A 333 -19.44 -2.78 19.97
CA VAL A 333 -18.82 -2.08 21.10
C VAL A 333 -19.87 -1.28 21.87
N SER A 334 -20.74 -0.55 21.18
CA SER A 334 -21.83 0.22 21.82
C SER A 334 -22.86 -0.68 22.51
N GLY A 335 -23.06 -1.91 22.02
CA GLY A 335 -23.91 -2.92 22.64
C GLY A 335 -23.28 -3.61 23.84
N GLY A 336 -21.95 -3.60 23.94
CA GLY A 336 -21.18 -4.27 25.00
C GLY A 336 -21.09 -5.80 24.88
N SER A 337 -21.89 -6.43 24.02
CA SER A 337 -21.81 -7.86 23.70
C SER A 337 -22.57 -8.21 22.43
N ILE A 338 -22.24 -9.35 21.82
CA ILE A 338 -22.96 -9.87 20.65
C ILE A 338 -24.44 -10.23 21.00
N ALA A 339 -24.71 -10.63 22.24
CA ALA A 339 -26.08 -10.93 22.71
C ALA A 339 -26.92 -9.65 22.74
N ALA A 340 -26.40 -8.57 23.33
CA ALA A 340 -27.09 -7.29 23.38
C ALA A 340 -27.27 -6.67 21.98
N ALA A 341 -26.27 -6.77 21.09
CA ALA A 341 -26.39 -6.34 19.71
C ALA A 341 -27.49 -7.13 18.96
N ARG A 342 -27.64 -8.44 19.24
CA ARG A 342 -28.68 -9.27 18.66
C ARG A 342 -30.07 -8.88 19.16
N GLU A 343 -30.24 -8.59 20.45
CA GLU A 343 -31.50 -8.11 21.03
C GLU A 343 -31.94 -6.77 20.41
N LYS A 344 -30.98 -5.90 20.06
CA LYS A 344 -31.21 -4.65 19.36
C LYS A 344 -31.43 -4.80 17.84
N GLY A 345 -31.36 -6.01 17.31
CA GLY A 345 -31.49 -6.27 15.87
C GLY A 345 -30.32 -5.79 15.01
N GLN A 346 -29.17 -5.53 15.62
CA GLN A 346 -27.96 -5.05 14.95
C GLN A 346 -27.12 -6.19 14.32
N VAL A 347 -27.37 -7.44 14.72
CA VAL A 347 -26.74 -8.60 14.10
C VAL A 347 -27.52 -9.00 12.86
N ARG A 348 -26.90 -8.89 11.71
CA ARG A 348 -27.47 -9.19 10.39
C ARG A 348 -27.09 -10.59 9.94
N LEU A 349 -27.97 -11.20 9.17
CA LEU A 349 -27.73 -12.48 8.49
C LEU A 349 -27.60 -12.20 7.01
N GLU A 350 -26.39 -12.27 6.50
CA GLU A 350 -26.05 -11.89 5.13
C GLU A 350 -25.79 -13.12 4.24
N GLY A 351 -26.22 -13.01 2.99
CA GLY A 351 -26.09 -14.06 1.97
C GLY A 351 -24.81 -13.96 1.15
N LYS A 352 -24.80 -14.70 0.02
CA LYS A 352 -23.61 -14.83 -0.85
C LYS A 352 -23.23 -13.53 -1.56
N ASP A 353 -24.19 -12.66 -1.80
CA ASP A 353 -23.99 -11.42 -2.57
C ASP A 353 -23.60 -10.23 -1.67
N TYR A 354 -23.52 -10.44 -0.37
CA TYR A 354 -23.11 -9.39 0.55
C TYR A 354 -21.65 -9.00 0.31
N ILE A 355 -21.43 -7.70 0.10
CA ILE A 355 -20.09 -7.11 -0.02
C ILE A 355 -19.63 -6.68 1.36
N MET A 356 -18.55 -7.30 1.83
CA MET A 356 -17.96 -7.00 3.14
C MET A 356 -17.63 -5.53 3.30
N GLN A 357 -17.84 -5.01 4.51
CA GLN A 357 -17.47 -3.67 4.91
C GLN A 357 -16.27 -3.71 5.87
N ASP A 358 -15.46 -2.64 5.88
CA ASP A 358 -14.34 -2.54 6.83
C ASP A 358 -14.87 -2.51 8.27
N GLY A 359 -14.28 -3.34 9.13
CA GLY A 359 -14.71 -3.46 10.52
C GLY A 359 -15.92 -4.36 10.75
N ASP A 360 -16.45 -5.07 9.74
CA ASP A 360 -17.45 -6.12 9.97
C ASP A 360 -16.90 -7.19 10.92
N VAL A 361 -17.54 -7.36 12.08
CA VAL A 361 -17.24 -8.47 12.99
C VAL A 361 -18.12 -9.65 12.60
N THR A 362 -17.49 -10.76 12.19
CA THR A 362 -18.18 -11.79 11.41
C THR A 362 -18.03 -13.18 12.00
N ASN A 363 -19.13 -13.96 11.95
CA ASN A 363 -19.14 -15.40 12.17
C ASN A 363 -19.76 -16.10 10.94
N PHE A 364 -18.94 -16.84 10.20
CA PHE A 364 -19.41 -17.57 9.02
C PHE A 364 -20.04 -18.91 9.38
N ARG A 365 -21.22 -19.17 8.85
CA ARG A 365 -21.87 -20.47 8.92
C ARG A 365 -21.64 -21.20 7.61
N PHE A 366 -21.12 -22.42 7.72
CA PHE A 366 -20.79 -23.26 6.57
C PHE A 366 -21.12 -24.71 6.88
N ASN A 367 -21.24 -25.52 5.82
CA ASN A 367 -21.41 -26.97 5.90
C ASN A 367 -20.59 -27.62 4.79
N VAL A 368 -19.73 -28.57 5.14
CA VAL A 368 -18.82 -29.27 4.21
C VAL A 368 -19.16 -30.75 4.22
#